data_2eaa0f392f3c78e452f616e547a39834
#
_entry.id   2eaa0f392f3c78e452f616e547a39834
#
_cell.length_a   1.000
_cell.length_b   1.000
_cell.length_c   1.000
_cell.angle_alpha   90.00
_cell.angle_beta   90.00
_cell.angle_gamma   90.00
#
_symmetry.space_group_name_H-M   'P 1'
#
loop_
_entity.id
_entity.type
_entity.pdbx_description
1 polymer ?
#
loop_
_entity_poly.entity_id
_entity_poly.type
_entity_poly.pdbx_seq_one_letter_code
_entity_poly.pdbx_strand_id
1 'polypeptide(L)'
;MIEFSQRAGISLADIDSLKIIHVSGTKGKGSTCAFCESILLHHGYKTGFYSSPHLIEVRERIHINGQPLDRDRFTSYFWDVYNKLDTTKAEHENSMPGYFAFLTVMAFHVFLQEKVDVGIIEVGIGGQYDSTNVIQNPIACGVTSLGLDHTSILGNTVDKIAWHKAGIFKPGVPAVTAPQPELAMNVLKERAKEIGCHLHTCPDIKEYDAQGRELQLGIKGEMQSVNASLALQLCNIWLGKVKRNHENGIAKTISCRADAEEMPKDYSFPLTEQMLQGLSACRWAGRNQTIKAQDVTYYLDGAHTLESIQQCVNWFREDAEEEKKVLRKRILKVLIFNTTGDRDSYTLLKPLKTCDFDLVVFCPNIACQGTNNADQTNNTVSLESQMKRCLLNKEAWDRLYDTEQHGDQESLLNVATDSTSQLVSDPTQAKKARIDVTNDGQHKNTSAVTDKYDKHENQMPDAATNGYSSSFFSSKNCNNQSQRFNQAVEKLVPVSHCLPSISHALSLASQGKTLLTAELNELPELPSHFKSVDHVQILITGSIHLIGGALRIIHDIPEDGIETD
;
A
#
# COMPACT_ATOMS: atom_id res chain seq x y z
N MET A 1 -23.65 -13.92 -1.62
CA MET A 1 -22.92 -14.23 -0.36
C MET A 1 -23.81 -14.97 0.64
N ILE A 2 -25.03 -14.51 0.95
CA ILE A 2 -25.94 -15.21 1.89
C ILE A 2 -26.13 -16.68 1.47
N GLU A 3 -26.45 -16.91 0.21
CA GLU A 3 -26.61 -18.26 -0.35
C GLU A 3 -25.36 -19.13 -0.15
N PHE A 4 -24.17 -18.64 -0.50
CA PHE A 4 -22.92 -19.39 -0.34
C PHE A 4 -22.63 -19.72 1.14
N SER A 5 -22.91 -18.77 2.05
CA SER A 5 -22.75 -19.05 3.49
C SER A 5 -23.72 -20.15 3.94
N GLN A 6 -25.00 -20.09 3.54
CA GLN A 6 -25.99 -21.10 3.88
C GLN A 6 -25.64 -22.49 3.33
N ARG A 7 -25.16 -22.57 2.08
CA ARG A 7 -24.67 -23.81 1.46
C ARG A 7 -23.47 -24.39 2.19
N ALA A 8 -22.61 -23.53 2.75
CA ALA A 8 -21.50 -23.95 3.61
C ALA A 8 -21.95 -24.35 5.04
N GLY A 9 -23.26 -24.25 5.35
CA GLY A 9 -23.83 -24.55 6.66
C GLY A 9 -23.68 -23.43 7.68
N ILE A 10 -23.55 -22.16 7.22
CA ILE A 10 -23.39 -20.97 8.07
C ILE A 10 -24.60 -20.07 7.91
N SER A 11 -25.37 -19.89 8.97
CA SER A 11 -26.50 -18.94 9.00
C SER A 11 -26.02 -17.50 9.26
N LEU A 12 -26.88 -16.52 8.99
CA LEU A 12 -26.62 -15.12 9.36
C LEU A 12 -26.48 -14.95 10.88
N ALA A 13 -27.25 -15.73 11.67
CA ALA A 13 -27.13 -15.73 13.12
C ALA A 13 -25.77 -16.25 13.61
N ASP A 14 -25.20 -17.24 12.93
CA ASP A 14 -23.84 -17.72 13.22
C ASP A 14 -22.80 -16.62 12.96
N ILE A 15 -22.92 -15.90 11.83
CA ILE A 15 -22.04 -14.77 11.52
C ILE A 15 -22.17 -13.68 12.59
N ASP A 16 -23.37 -13.32 13.00
CA ASP A 16 -23.61 -12.31 14.03
C ASP A 16 -23.05 -12.73 15.41
N SER A 17 -23.01 -14.04 15.70
CA SER A 17 -22.45 -14.58 16.94
C SER A 17 -20.95 -14.33 17.10
N LEU A 18 -20.22 -14.07 16.01
CA LEU A 18 -18.79 -13.76 16.00
C LEU A 18 -18.44 -12.37 16.55
N LYS A 19 -19.43 -11.55 16.94
CA LYS A 19 -19.23 -10.21 17.55
C LYS A 19 -18.23 -9.35 16.78
N ILE A 20 -18.52 -9.13 15.52
CA ILE A 20 -17.58 -8.62 14.52
C ILE A 20 -17.25 -7.13 14.70
N ILE A 21 -15.97 -6.77 14.54
CA ILE A 21 -15.49 -5.44 14.17
C ILE A 21 -15.28 -5.44 12.66
N HIS A 22 -15.99 -4.58 11.93
CA HIS A 22 -15.96 -4.52 10.46
C HIS A 22 -15.31 -3.23 9.97
N VAL A 23 -14.19 -3.32 9.21
CA VAL A 23 -13.36 -2.17 8.87
C VAL A 23 -13.27 -1.99 7.35
N SER A 24 -13.70 -0.81 6.87
CA SER A 24 -13.57 -0.31 5.50
C SER A 24 -12.60 0.86 5.44
N GLY A 25 -12.23 1.30 4.25
CA GLY A 25 -11.34 2.45 4.04
C GLY A 25 -10.47 2.31 2.80
N THR A 26 -9.72 3.34 2.44
CA THR A 26 -8.77 3.28 1.33
C THR A 26 -7.41 2.81 1.82
N LYS A 27 -6.83 3.49 2.77
CA LYS A 27 -5.52 3.15 3.37
C LYS A 27 -5.67 2.91 4.87
N GLY A 28 -4.86 2.02 5.43
CA GLY A 28 -4.83 1.76 6.87
C GLY A 28 -5.78 0.67 7.37
N LYS A 29 -6.63 0.04 6.52
CA LYS A 29 -7.57 -1.02 6.95
C LYS A 29 -6.86 -2.16 7.70
N GLY A 30 -5.89 -2.82 7.04
CA GLY A 30 -5.13 -3.93 7.62
C GLY A 30 -4.40 -3.52 8.90
N SER A 31 -3.75 -2.34 8.92
CA SER A 31 -3.06 -1.83 10.13
C SER A 31 -4.04 -1.58 11.29
N THR A 32 -5.22 -0.96 11.02
CA THR A 32 -6.26 -0.76 12.04
C THR A 32 -6.76 -2.10 12.58
N CYS A 33 -7.02 -3.08 11.71
CA CYS A 33 -7.43 -4.42 12.11
C CYS A 33 -6.34 -5.13 12.93
N ALA A 34 -5.07 -5.02 12.54
CA ALA A 34 -3.94 -5.58 13.28
C ALA A 34 -3.81 -4.96 14.69
N PHE A 35 -3.98 -3.64 14.82
CA PHE A 35 -4.05 -2.99 16.14
C PHE A 35 -5.25 -3.51 16.94
N CYS A 36 -6.43 -3.67 16.34
CA CYS A 36 -7.58 -4.24 17.02
C CYS A 36 -7.29 -5.67 17.53
N GLU A 37 -6.71 -6.52 16.68
CA GLU A 37 -6.32 -7.88 17.03
C GLU A 37 -5.36 -7.87 18.21
N SER A 38 -4.26 -7.11 18.11
CA SER A 38 -3.24 -7.05 19.16
C SER A 38 -3.80 -6.54 20.51
N ILE A 39 -4.63 -5.49 20.48
CA ILE A 39 -5.27 -4.96 21.71
C ILE A 39 -6.18 -6.02 22.34
N LEU A 40 -7.02 -6.70 21.58
CA LEU A 40 -7.98 -7.68 22.11
C LEU A 40 -7.28 -8.96 22.59
N LEU A 41 -6.19 -9.38 21.95
CA LEU A 41 -5.32 -10.46 22.44
C LEU A 41 -4.73 -10.14 23.80
N HIS A 42 -4.22 -8.91 24.01
CA HIS A 42 -3.70 -8.50 25.32
C HIS A 42 -4.78 -8.36 26.39
N HIS A 43 -6.05 -8.25 26.00
CA HIS A 43 -7.19 -8.39 26.91
C HIS A 43 -7.60 -9.84 27.17
N GLY A 44 -6.92 -10.84 26.58
CA GLY A 44 -7.16 -12.26 26.79
C GLY A 44 -8.28 -12.87 25.94
N TYR A 45 -8.76 -12.16 24.89
CA TYR A 45 -9.78 -12.69 23.99
C TYR A 45 -9.17 -13.49 22.85
N LYS A 46 -9.84 -14.58 22.47
CA LYS A 46 -9.48 -15.36 21.27
C LYS A 46 -9.95 -14.64 20.03
N THR A 47 -9.02 -14.23 19.18
CA THR A 47 -9.30 -13.43 17.98
C THR A 47 -9.35 -14.29 16.72
N GLY A 48 -10.24 -13.90 15.78
CA GLY A 48 -10.19 -14.29 14.38
C GLY A 48 -10.03 -13.03 13.54
N PHE A 49 -9.00 -12.96 12.69
CA PHE A 49 -8.77 -11.79 11.82
C PHE A 49 -8.74 -12.21 10.36
N TYR A 50 -9.55 -11.53 9.54
CA TYR A 50 -9.62 -11.72 8.08
C TYR A 50 -9.13 -10.46 7.37
N SER A 51 -8.11 -10.60 6.51
CA SER A 51 -7.46 -9.50 5.80
C SER A 51 -7.22 -9.79 4.32
N SER A 52 -6.90 -8.75 3.55
CA SER A 52 -6.50 -8.88 2.14
C SER A 52 -5.70 -7.67 1.64
N PRO A 53 -4.78 -7.89 0.68
CA PRO A 53 -4.29 -9.18 0.19
C PRO A 53 -3.31 -9.85 1.18
N HIS A 54 -2.88 -11.07 0.91
CA HIS A 54 -1.75 -11.70 1.59
C HIS A 54 -0.41 -11.24 1.00
N LEU A 55 0.67 -11.46 1.73
CA LEU A 55 2.04 -11.16 1.30
C LEU A 55 2.70 -12.35 0.60
N ILE A 56 2.78 -13.49 1.28
CA ILE A 56 3.49 -14.68 0.85
C ILE A 56 2.50 -15.81 0.54
N GLU A 57 1.65 -16.17 1.49
CA GLU A 57 0.74 -17.33 1.39
C GLU A 57 -0.72 -16.94 1.66
N VAL A 58 -1.63 -17.58 0.95
CA VAL A 58 -3.07 -17.30 1.07
C VAL A 58 -3.61 -17.47 2.51
N ARG A 59 -2.99 -18.37 3.31
CA ARG A 59 -3.39 -18.62 4.70
C ARG A 59 -3.21 -17.41 5.63
N GLU A 60 -2.33 -16.46 5.27
CA GLU A 60 -2.15 -15.18 5.96
C GLU A 60 -3.40 -14.29 5.96
N ARG A 61 -4.39 -14.60 5.12
CA ARG A 61 -5.67 -13.89 5.12
C ARG A 61 -6.56 -14.26 6.29
N ILE A 62 -6.27 -15.35 6.99
CA ILE A 62 -7.06 -15.85 8.12
C ILE A 62 -6.13 -16.11 9.29
N HIS A 63 -6.19 -15.24 10.30
CA HIS A 63 -5.45 -15.40 11.54
C HIS A 63 -6.35 -15.94 12.65
N ILE A 64 -5.76 -16.72 13.52
CA ILE A 64 -6.30 -17.10 14.82
C ILE A 64 -5.27 -16.74 15.89
N ASN A 65 -5.67 -15.91 16.84
CA ASN A 65 -4.79 -15.42 17.91
C ASN A 65 -3.49 -14.79 17.42
N GLY A 66 -3.58 -13.90 16.42
CA GLY A 66 -2.43 -13.15 15.89
C GLY A 66 -1.52 -13.95 14.94
N GLN A 67 -1.83 -15.23 14.67
CA GLN A 67 -1.02 -16.07 13.82
C GLN A 67 -1.79 -16.53 12.58
N PRO A 68 -1.15 -16.54 11.39
CA PRO A 68 -1.73 -17.16 10.22
C PRO A 68 -2.13 -18.62 10.51
N LEU A 69 -3.28 -19.03 9.99
CA LEU A 69 -3.73 -20.40 10.12
C LEU A 69 -2.64 -21.36 9.61
N ASP A 70 -2.35 -22.44 10.34
CA ASP A 70 -1.35 -23.42 9.89
C ASP A 70 -1.80 -24.13 8.60
N ARG A 71 -0.85 -24.70 7.85
CA ARG A 71 -1.10 -25.23 6.51
C ARG A 71 -2.08 -26.41 6.51
N ASP A 72 -1.98 -27.29 7.50
CA ASP A 72 -2.82 -28.49 7.56
C ASP A 72 -4.26 -28.12 7.91
N ARG A 73 -4.45 -27.20 8.89
CA ARG A 73 -5.77 -26.69 9.25
C ARG A 73 -6.38 -25.87 8.11
N PHE A 74 -5.59 -25.02 7.43
CA PHE A 74 -6.06 -24.29 6.25
C PHE A 74 -6.54 -25.25 5.17
N THR A 75 -5.78 -26.29 4.88
CA THR A 75 -6.14 -27.31 3.88
C THR A 75 -7.41 -28.06 4.27
N SER A 76 -7.52 -28.47 5.54
CA SER A 76 -8.72 -29.14 6.05
C SER A 76 -9.97 -28.27 5.91
N TYR A 77 -9.94 -27.01 6.40
CA TYR A 77 -11.06 -26.08 6.29
C TYR A 77 -11.40 -25.71 4.84
N PHE A 78 -10.38 -25.60 3.98
CA PHE A 78 -10.59 -25.37 2.56
C PHE A 78 -11.46 -26.46 1.95
N TRP A 79 -11.10 -27.74 2.16
CA TRP A 79 -11.84 -28.87 1.61
C TRP A 79 -13.21 -29.05 2.25
N ASP A 80 -13.36 -28.76 3.54
CA ASP A 80 -14.67 -28.78 4.19
C ASP A 80 -15.65 -27.81 3.52
N VAL A 81 -15.23 -26.57 3.30
CA VAL A 81 -16.09 -25.55 2.65
C VAL A 81 -16.28 -25.87 1.17
N TYR A 82 -15.20 -26.24 0.46
CA TYR A 82 -15.27 -26.56 -0.97
C TYR A 82 -16.24 -27.71 -1.23
N ASN A 83 -16.12 -28.82 -0.51
CA ASN A 83 -16.97 -29.99 -0.70
C ASN A 83 -18.46 -29.69 -0.43
N LYS A 84 -18.78 -28.91 0.60
CA LYS A 84 -20.16 -28.47 0.87
C LYS A 84 -20.73 -27.66 -0.29
N LEU A 85 -19.96 -26.71 -0.82
CA LEU A 85 -20.38 -25.89 -1.94
C LEU A 85 -20.46 -26.70 -3.25
N ASP A 86 -19.50 -27.59 -3.51
CA ASP A 86 -19.45 -28.42 -4.71
C ASP A 86 -20.59 -29.45 -4.75
N THR A 87 -20.92 -30.06 -3.63
CA THR A 87 -22.01 -31.05 -3.52
C THR A 87 -23.37 -30.43 -3.82
N THR A 88 -23.57 -29.16 -3.42
CA THR A 88 -24.85 -28.46 -3.61
C THR A 88 -24.92 -27.66 -4.92
N LYS A 89 -23.85 -27.57 -5.70
CA LYS A 89 -23.79 -26.68 -6.88
C LYS A 89 -24.83 -26.99 -7.94
N ALA A 90 -25.17 -28.26 -8.15
CA ALA A 90 -26.17 -28.67 -9.15
C ALA A 90 -27.58 -28.12 -8.87
N GLU A 91 -27.91 -27.90 -7.60
CA GLU A 91 -29.17 -27.31 -7.15
C GLU A 91 -29.19 -25.76 -7.26
N HIS A 92 -28.03 -25.16 -7.57
CA HIS A 92 -27.80 -23.73 -7.63
C HIS A 92 -27.13 -23.30 -8.94
N GLU A 93 -27.66 -23.72 -10.09
CA GLU A 93 -27.21 -23.33 -11.43
C GLU A 93 -25.70 -23.59 -11.69
N ASN A 94 -25.12 -24.60 -11.05
CA ASN A 94 -23.69 -24.89 -11.03
C ASN A 94 -22.81 -23.73 -10.49
N SER A 95 -23.39 -22.86 -9.67
CA SER A 95 -22.71 -21.68 -9.14
C SER A 95 -21.72 -22.05 -8.04
N MET A 96 -20.51 -21.52 -8.17
CA MET A 96 -19.47 -21.53 -7.14
C MET A 96 -19.02 -20.09 -6.86
N PRO A 97 -18.67 -19.74 -5.61
CA PRO A 97 -18.19 -18.41 -5.30
C PRO A 97 -16.85 -18.12 -5.99
N GLY A 98 -16.65 -16.89 -6.44
CA GLY A 98 -15.33 -16.44 -6.88
C GLY A 98 -14.33 -16.43 -5.72
N TYR A 99 -13.05 -16.33 -6.03
CA TYR A 99 -11.92 -16.48 -5.10
C TYR A 99 -12.09 -15.72 -3.77
N PHE A 100 -12.37 -14.41 -3.82
CA PHE A 100 -12.51 -13.62 -2.59
C PHE A 100 -13.77 -14.00 -1.80
N ALA A 101 -14.87 -14.25 -2.48
CA ALA A 101 -16.12 -14.70 -1.85
C ALA A 101 -15.95 -16.07 -1.17
N PHE A 102 -15.23 -17.01 -1.81
CA PHE A 102 -14.91 -18.30 -1.22
C PHE A 102 -14.10 -18.15 0.08
N LEU A 103 -13.02 -17.37 0.05
CA LEU A 103 -12.19 -17.13 1.23
C LEU A 103 -12.94 -16.41 2.35
N THR A 104 -13.90 -15.53 2.01
CA THR A 104 -14.78 -14.88 3.00
C THR A 104 -15.67 -15.90 3.71
N VAL A 105 -16.31 -16.82 2.97
CA VAL A 105 -17.10 -17.91 3.56
C VAL A 105 -16.22 -18.81 4.42
N MET A 106 -15.02 -19.15 3.93
CA MET A 106 -14.06 -19.96 4.66
C MET A 106 -13.62 -19.28 5.96
N ALA A 107 -13.37 -17.97 5.96
CA ALA A 107 -12.99 -17.23 7.17
C ALA A 107 -14.08 -17.32 8.25
N PHE A 108 -15.35 -17.12 7.90
CA PHE A 108 -16.46 -17.32 8.85
C PHE A 108 -16.53 -18.74 9.36
N HIS A 109 -16.36 -19.74 8.47
CA HIS A 109 -16.34 -21.15 8.86
C HIS A 109 -15.21 -21.42 9.88
N VAL A 110 -14.00 -20.98 9.60
CA VAL A 110 -12.85 -21.11 10.50
C VAL A 110 -13.15 -20.46 11.87
N PHE A 111 -13.63 -19.24 11.89
CA PHE A 111 -13.89 -18.51 13.14
C PHE A 111 -14.93 -19.20 14.01
N LEU A 112 -15.96 -19.76 13.40
CA LEU A 112 -16.99 -20.56 14.11
C LEU A 112 -16.40 -21.86 14.66
N GLN A 113 -15.62 -22.60 13.86
CA GLN A 113 -14.98 -23.87 14.29
C GLN A 113 -13.96 -23.61 15.40
N GLU A 114 -13.18 -22.53 15.29
CA GLU A 114 -12.19 -22.11 16.28
C GLU A 114 -12.80 -21.48 17.52
N LYS A 115 -14.09 -21.16 17.50
CA LYS A 115 -14.83 -20.51 18.61
C LYS A 115 -14.13 -19.24 19.06
N VAL A 116 -13.85 -18.35 18.11
CA VAL A 116 -13.25 -17.04 18.43
C VAL A 116 -14.24 -16.18 19.24
N ASP A 117 -13.73 -15.35 20.15
CA ASP A 117 -14.56 -14.41 20.93
C ASP A 117 -14.93 -13.18 20.08
N VAL A 118 -14.11 -12.82 19.11
CA VAL A 118 -14.25 -11.68 18.22
C VAL A 118 -13.78 -12.01 16.82
N GLY A 119 -14.56 -11.61 15.80
CA GLY A 119 -14.15 -11.55 14.40
C GLY A 119 -13.72 -10.14 14.04
N ILE A 120 -12.51 -9.96 13.51
CA ILE A 120 -12.01 -8.67 13.00
C ILE A 120 -11.93 -8.81 11.48
N ILE A 121 -12.77 -8.06 10.76
CA ILE A 121 -12.98 -8.27 9.33
C ILE A 121 -12.58 -7.03 8.54
N GLU A 122 -11.54 -7.17 7.71
CA GLU A 122 -11.16 -6.17 6.72
C GLU A 122 -11.99 -6.33 5.45
N VAL A 123 -12.59 -5.23 4.97
CA VAL A 123 -13.24 -5.15 3.65
C VAL A 123 -12.21 -5.29 2.53
N GLY A 124 -12.49 -6.10 1.53
CA GLY A 124 -11.62 -6.24 0.35
C GLY A 124 -11.59 -4.97 -0.49
N ILE A 125 -12.70 -4.63 -1.13
CA ILE A 125 -12.84 -3.44 -1.98
C ILE A 125 -14.17 -2.74 -1.71
N GLY A 126 -14.12 -1.41 -1.51
CA GLY A 126 -15.32 -0.61 -1.29
C GLY A 126 -15.96 -0.87 0.07
N GLY A 127 -17.10 -1.50 0.11
CA GLY A 127 -17.88 -1.84 1.30
C GLY A 127 -19.29 -2.26 0.94
N GLN A 128 -20.07 -1.41 0.28
CA GLN A 128 -21.49 -1.66 -0.04
C GLN A 128 -21.73 -3.00 -0.73
N TYR A 129 -20.87 -3.38 -1.67
CA TYR A 129 -20.99 -4.61 -2.48
C TYR A 129 -19.90 -5.62 -2.19
N ASP A 130 -19.12 -5.40 -1.14
CA ASP A 130 -18.06 -6.32 -0.75
C ASP A 130 -18.64 -7.63 -0.21
N SER A 131 -17.93 -8.74 -0.43
CA SER A 131 -18.35 -10.05 0.05
C SER A 131 -18.51 -10.10 1.58
N THR A 132 -17.72 -9.32 2.32
CA THR A 132 -17.79 -9.24 3.78
C THR A 132 -19.04 -8.53 4.27
N ASN A 133 -19.74 -7.77 3.40
CA ASN A 133 -20.93 -7.00 3.80
C ASN A 133 -22.19 -7.88 4.00
N VAL A 134 -22.05 -9.20 3.94
CA VAL A 134 -23.04 -10.17 4.41
C VAL A 134 -23.30 -10.04 5.92
N ILE A 135 -22.36 -9.49 6.68
CA ILE A 135 -22.45 -9.19 8.10
C ILE A 135 -23.63 -8.23 8.33
N GLN A 136 -24.59 -8.64 9.17
CA GLN A 136 -25.82 -7.86 9.43
C GLN A 136 -25.70 -7.03 10.70
N ASN A 137 -25.11 -7.57 11.77
CA ASN A 137 -25.07 -6.97 13.09
C ASN A 137 -23.65 -6.95 13.67
N PRO A 138 -22.69 -6.19 13.07
CA PRO A 138 -21.37 -6.03 13.67
C PRO A 138 -21.47 -5.28 15.01
N ILE A 139 -20.50 -5.43 15.88
CA ILE A 139 -20.45 -4.67 17.15
C ILE A 139 -20.06 -3.21 16.89
N ALA A 140 -19.15 -2.99 15.94
CA ALA A 140 -18.70 -1.67 15.52
C ALA A 140 -18.26 -1.69 14.05
N CYS A 141 -18.44 -0.55 13.35
CA CYS A 141 -17.93 -0.32 12.01
C CYS A 141 -16.81 0.72 12.06
N GLY A 142 -15.71 0.48 11.33
CA GLY A 142 -14.59 1.41 11.20
C GLY A 142 -14.41 1.88 9.76
N VAL A 143 -14.12 3.19 9.55
CA VAL A 143 -13.72 3.73 8.24
C VAL A 143 -12.36 4.41 8.39
N THR A 144 -11.33 3.80 7.81
CA THR A 144 -9.97 4.37 7.79
C THR A 144 -9.85 5.50 6.77
N SER A 145 -8.66 6.09 6.63
CA SER A 145 -8.42 7.22 5.72
C SER A 145 -8.89 6.93 4.29
N LEU A 146 -9.59 7.88 3.70
CA LEU A 146 -10.15 7.83 2.34
C LEU A 146 -9.29 8.63 1.37
N GLY A 147 -9.16 8.11 0.15
CA GLY A 147 -8.45 8.71 -0.96
C GLY A 147 -8.80 8.00 -2.25
N LEU A 148 -8.18 8.39 -3.36
CA LEU A 148 -8.42 7.80 -4.67
C LEU A 148 -7.70 6.44 -4.76
N ASP A 149 -8.47 5.37 -4.89
CA ASP A 149 -7.99 4.02 -5.18
C ASP A 149 -9.12 3.20 -5.81
N HIS A 150 -8.81 2.17 -6.60
CA HIS A 150 -9.79 1.35 -7.32
C HIS A 150 -10.81 2.18 -8.11
N THR A 151 -10.37 3.25 -8.76
CA THR A 151 -11.24 4.24 -9.41
C THR A 151 -12.07 3.68 -10.55
N SER A 152 -11.61 2.62 -11.20
CA SER A 152 -12.37 1.88 -12.23
C SER A 152 -13.61 1.17 -11.69
N ILE A 153 -13.65 0.87 -10.37
CA ILE A 153 -14.75 0.14 -9.71
C ILE A 153 -15.58 1.09 -8.83
N LEU A 154 -14.91 1.93 -8.05
CA LEU A 154 -15.54 2.76 -7.02
C LEU A 154 -15.90 4.18 -7.49
N GLY A 155 -15.46 4.54 -8.71
CA GLY A 155 -15.58 5.89 -9.23
C GLY A 155 -14.33 6.74 -8.98
N ASN A 156 -14.23 7.85 -9.72
CA ASN A 156 -13.03 8.67 -9.84
C ASN A 156 -12.98 9.88 -8.90
N THR A 157 -13.87 9.92 -7.89
CA THR A 157 -13.98 11.00 -6.92
C THR A 157 -14.07 10.45 -5.50
N VAL A 158 -13.59 11.22 -4.51
CA VAL A 158 -13.52 10.77 -3.11
C VAL A 158 -14.91 10.59 -2.48
N ASP A 159 -15.90 11.37 -2.89
CA ASP A 159 -17.31 11.25 -2.47
C ASP A 159 -17.92 9.91 -2.89
N LYS A 160 -17.75 9.48 -4.15
CA LYS A 160 -18.19 8.16 -4.62
C LYS A 160 -17.53 7.03 -3.84
N ILE A 161 -16.22 7.13 -3.63
CA ILE A 161 -15.48 6.17 -2.82
C ILE A 161 -16.00 6.13 -1.38
N ALA A 162 -16.26 7.29 -0.77
CA ALA A 162 -16.83 7.39 0.57
C ALA A 162 -18.21 6.73 0.65
N TRP A 163 -19.07 6.92 -0.36
CA TRP A 163 -20.37 6.28 -0.43
C TRP A 163 -20.28 4.75 -0.40
N HIS A 164 -19.41 4.17 -1.24
CA HIS A 164 -19.18 2.73 -1.25
C HIS A 164 -18.69 2.20 0.09
N LYS A 165 -17.77 2.93 0.73
CA LYS A 165 -17.15 2.49 1.99
C LYS A 165 -18.08 2.62 3.19
N ALA A 166 -18.93 3.65 3.24
CA ALA A 166 -20.00 3.78 4.22
C ALA A 166 -21.08 2.69 4.12
N GLY A 167 -21.09 1.91 3.04
CA GLY A 167 -22.03 0.80 2.84
C GLY A 167 -21.93 -0.33 3.86
N ILE A 168 -20.89 -0.34 4.70
CA ILE A 168 -20.77 -1.29 5.83
C ILE A 168 -21.58 -0.83 7.07
N PHE A 169 -22.04 0.41 7.12
CA PHE A 169 -22.84 0.90 8.25
C PHE A 169 -24.12 0.11 8.39
N LYS A 170 -24.58 -0.06 9.63
CA LYS A 170 -25.80 -0.81 9.94
C LYS A 170 -26.67 -0.04 10.94
N PRO A 171 -28.01 -0.19 10.88
CA PRO A 171 -28.91 0.53 11.77
C PRO A 171 -28.59 0.27 13.25
N GLY A 172 -28.43 1.33 14.03
CA GLY A 172 -28.15 1.23 15.47
C GLY A 172 -26.75 0.73 15.84
N VAL A 173 -25.88 0.45 14.87
CA VAL A 173 -24.48 0.04 15.12
C VAL A 173 -23.59 1.27 15.14
N PRO A 174 -22.74 1.47 16.17
CA PRO A 174 -21.80 2.57 16.20
C PRO A 174 -20.76 2.46 15.08
N ALA A 175 -20.49 3.58 14.42
CA ALA A 175 -19.47 3.71 13.41
C ALA A 175 -18.43 4.76 13.82
N VAL A 176 -17.16 4.46 13.59
CA VAL A 176 -16.05 5.37 13.85
C VAL A 176 -15.27 5.60 12.55
N THR A 177 -14.91 6.84 12.28
CA THR A 177 -14.07 7.18 11.12
C THR A 177 -12.78 7.86 11.54
N ALA A 178 -11.71 7.62 10.81
CA ALA A 178 -10.53 8.49 10.83
C ALA A 178 -10.91 9.91 10.38
N PRO A 179 -10.13 10.96 10.68
CA PRO A 179 -10.29 12.26 10.05
C PRO A 179 -10.28 12.14 8.52
N GLN A 180 -11.23 12.82 7.85
CA GLN A 180 -11.45 12.69 6.40
C GLN A 180 -11.43 14.05 5.70
N PRO A 181 -11.11 14.09 4.40
CA PRO A 181 -11.39 15.27 3.57
C PRO A 181 -12.88 15.65 3.65
N GLU A 182 -13.18 16.93 3.62
CA GLU A 182 -14.53 17.49 3.85
C GLU A 182 -15.61 16.80 2.99
N LEU A 183 -15.35 16.66 1.69
CA LEU A 183 -16.29 16.02 0.76
C LEU A 183 -16.60 14.57 1.18
N ALA A 184 -15.59 13.81 1.57
CA ALA A 184 -15.79 12.44 2.05
C ALA A 184 -16.54 12.40 3.37
N MET A 185 -16.20 13.29 4.32
CA MET A 185 -16.86 13.37 5.62
C MET A 185 -18.35 13.69 5.48
N ASN A 186 -18.72 14.59 4.58
CA ASN A 186 -20.12 14.93 4.33
C ASN A 186 -20.91 13.71 3.85
N VAL A 187 -20.36 12.94 2.90
CA VAL A 187 -20.99 11.70 2.42
C VAL A 187 -21.13 10.66 3.55
N LEU A 188 -20.07 10.47 4.38
CA LEU A 188 -20.16 9.54 5.51
C LEU A 188 -21.26 9.93 6.50
N LYS A 189 -21.41 11.22 6.81
CA LYS A 189 -22.48 11.75 7.69
C LYS A 189 -23.87 11.55 7.10
N GLU A 190 -24.04 11.82 5.81
CA GLU A 190 -25.31 11.60 5.11
C GLU A 190 -25.70 10.12 5.13
N ARG A 191 -24.76 9.23 4.76
CA ARG A 191 -25.00 7.78 4.79
C ARG A 191 -25.30 7.26 6.21
N ALA A 192 -24.60 7.76 7.21
CA ALA A 192 -24.87 7.40 8.61
C ALA A 192 -26.28 7.80 9.03
N LYS A 193 -26.73 9.01 8.65
CA LYS A 193 -28.10 9.49 8.90
C LYS A 193 -29.15 8.67 8.17
N GLU A 194 -28.95 8.36 6.87
CA GLU A 194 -29.84 7.53 6.06
C GLU A 194 -30.04 6.14 6.66
N ILE A 195 -28.95 5.52 7.13
CA ILE A 195 -28.96 4.16 7.67
C ILE A 195 -29.44 4.14 9.13
N GLY A 196 -29.34 5.25 9.85
CA GLY A 196 -29.64 5.33 11.28
C GLY A 196 -28.52 4.76 12.15
N CYS A 197 -27.26 5.01 11.78
CA CYS A 197 -26.11 4.68 12.62
C CYS A 197 -25.49 5.94 13.25
N HIS A 198 -24.85 5.78 14.41
CA HIS A 198 -24.13 6.87 15.09
C HIS A 198 -22.69 6.90 14.60
N LEU A 199 -22.33 7.94 13.81
CA LEU A 199 -20.96 8.14 13.28
C LEU A 199 -20.23 9.20 14.10
N HIS A 200 -19.00 8.90 14.53
CA HIS A 200 -18.09 9.86 15.13
C HIS A 200 -16.67 9.71 14.55
N THR A 201 -15.85 10.76 14.69
CA THR A 201 -14.46 10.77 14.26
C THR A 201 -13.59 10.38 15.43
N CYS A 202 -12.59 9.51 15.22
CA CYS A 202 -11.62 9.21 16.26
C CYS A 202 -10.77 10.46 16.60
N PRO A 203 -10.42 10.70 17.88
CA PRO A 203 -9.59 11.83 18.29
C PRO A 203 -8.14 11.65 17.85
N ASP A 204 -7.30 12.69 18.02
CA ASP A 204 -5.85 12.52 17.89
C ASP A 204 -5.36 11.54 18.93
N ILE A 205 -4.38 10.71 18.59
CA ILE A 205 -3.80 9.71 19.48
C ILE A 205 -3.24 10.34 20.77
N LYS A 206 -2.82 11.59 20.72
CA LYS A 206 -2.28 12.37 21.84
C LYS A 206 -3.33 12.83 22.85
N GLU A 207 -4.61 12.76 22.50
CA GLU A 207 -5.72 13.14 23.37
C GLU A 207 -6.07 12.03 24.38
N TYR A 208 -5.59 10.79 24.17
CA TYR A 208 -5.81 9.70 25.11
C TYR A 208 -4.89 9.83 26.34
N ASP A 209 -5.43 9.57 27.51
CA ASP A 209 -4.65 9.53 28.74
C ASP A 209 -3.87 8.20 28.84
N ALA A 210 -2.59 8.26 28.54
CA ALA A 210 -1.66 7.14 28.66
C ALA A 210 -1.12 6.97 30.09
N GLN A 211 -1.73 7.61 31.11
CA GLN A 211 -1.36 7.51 32.51
C GLN A 211 0.10 7.89 32.80
N GLY A 212 0.57 8.94 32.13
CA GLY A 212 1.94 9.46 32.26
C GLY A 212 3.02 8.64 31.56
N ARG A 213 2.64 7.65 30.74
CA ARG A 213 3.57 6.86 29.92
C ARG A 213 3.71 7.44 28.52
N GLU A 214 4.83 7.18 27.89
CA GLU A 214 5.00 7.44 26.47
C GLU A 214 4.22 6.38 25.66
N LEU A 215 3.39 6.82 24.74
CA LEU A 215 2.62 5.94 23.87
C LEU A 215 3.52 5.45 22.73
N GLN A 216 3.79 4.15 22.70
CA GLN A 216 4.59 3.51 21.68
C GLN A 216 3.71 2.68 20.76
N LEU A 217 3.96 2.78 19.45
CA LEU A 217 3.30 2.00 18.42
C LEU A 217 4.28 0.99 17.83
N GLY A 218 3.87 -0.26 17.76
CA GLY A 218 4.69 -1.33 17.19
C GLY A 218 4.75 -1.30 15.65
N ILE A 219 3.84 -0.57 14.98
CA ILE A 219 3.93 -0.24 13.57
C ILE A 219 4.31 1.23 13.45
N LYS A 220 5.46 1.52 12.83
CA LYS A 220 6.01 2.87 12.71
C LYS A 220 5.31 3.70 11.62
N GLY A 221 5.49 5.03 11.68
CA GLY A 221 5.02 6.00 10.69
C GLY A 221 3.82 6.82 11.15
N GLU A 222 3.76 8.07 10.69
CA GLU A 222 2.80 9.10 11.11
C GLU A 222 1.33 8.64 11.03
N MET A 223 0.95 8.01 9.91
CA MET A 223 -0.42 7.54 9.70
C MET A 223 -0.84 6.40 10.63
N GLN A 224 0.11 5.74 11.28
CA GLN A 224 -0.22 4.68 12.25
C GLN A 224 -0.82 5.23 13.53
N SER A 225 -0.54 6.48 13.87
CA SER A 225 -1.21 7.20 14.97
C SER A 225 -2.73 7.29 14.74
N VAL A 226 -3.15 7.60 13.52
CA VAL A 226 -4.57 7.65 13.14
C VAL A 226 -5.19 6.25 13.13
N ASN A 227 -4.49 5.24 12.60
CA ASN A 227 -4.96 3.86 12.57
C ASN A 227 -5.10 3.29 14.00
N ALA A 228 -4.16 3.59 14.88
CA ALA A 228 -4.17 3.18 16.28
C ALA A 228 -5.32 3.85 17.05
N SER A 229 -5.54 5.15 16.86
CA SER A 229 -6.67 5.85 17.48
C SER A 229 -8.00 5.24 17.05
N LEU A 230 -8.19 4.98 15.75
CA LEU A 230 -9.40 4.31 15.26
C LEU A 230 -9.56 2.92 15.90
N ALA A 231 -8.49 2.13 15.99
CA ALA A 231 -8.51 0.82 16.61
C ALA A 231 -8.88 0.88 18.11
N LEU A 232 -8.34 1.85 18.85
CA LEU A 232 -8.70 2.08 20.25
C LEU A 232 -10.20 2.33 20.43
N GLN A 233 -10.81 3.17 19.57
CA GLN A 233 -12.26 3.43 19.59
C GLN A 233 -13.05 2.17 19.34
N LEU A 234 -12.69 1.41 18.29
CA LEU A 234 -13.39 0.17 17.92
C LEU A 234 -13.30 -0.88 19.04
N CYS A 235 -12.11 -1.05 19.64
CA CYS A 235 -11.91 -1.96 20.75
C CYS A 235 -12.65 -1.52 22.02
N ASN A 236 -12.68 -0.22 22.32
CA ASN A 236 -13.41 0.30 23.49
C ASN A 236 -14.93 0.05 23.36
N ILE A 237 -15.50 0.28 22.17
CA ILE A 237 -16.91 -0.03 21.88
C ILE A 237 -17.17 -1.53 22.09
N TRP A 238 -16.29 -2.38 21.53
CA TRP A 238 -16.42 -3.83 21.63
C TRP A 238 -16.34 -4.31 23.09
N LEU A 239 -15.31 -3.89 23.81
CA LEU A 239 -15.09 -4.23 25.22
C LEU A 239 -16.28 -3.79 26.11
N GLY A 240 -16.76 -2.57 25.89
CA GLY A 240 -17.91 -2.03 26.63
C GLY A 240 -19.20 -2.83 26.40
N LYS A 241 -19.41 -3.35 25.18
CA LYS A 241 -20.60 -4.15 24.87
C LYS A 241 -20.52 -5.57 25.47
N VAL A 242 -19.32 -6.17 25.46
CA VAL A 242 -19.10 -7.52 26.03
C VAL A 242 -19.19 -7.50 27.57
N LYS A 243 -18.59 -6.50 28.26
CA LYS A 243 -18.71 -6.37 29.73
C LYS A 243 -20.14 -6.23 30.20
N ARG A 244 -20.94 -5.37 29.55
CA ARG A 244 -22.39 -5.20 29.88
C ARG A 244 -23.18 -6.51 29.77
N ASN A 245 -22.84 -7.37 28.82
CA ASN A 245 -23.50 -8.66 28.65
C ASN A 245 -23.15 -9.66 29.77
N HIS A 246 -21.93 -9.58 30.33
CA HIS A 246 -21.51 -10.41 31.47
C HIS A 246 -22.15 -9.98 32.79
N GLU A 247 -22.28 -8.67 33.03
CA GLU A 247 -22.83 -8.12 34.28
C GLU A 247 -24.36 -8.32 34.37
N ASN A 248 -25.05 -8.32 33.25
CA ASN A 248 -26.52 -8.48 33.22
C ASN A 248 -27.04 -9.93 33.29
N GLY A 249 -26.15 -10.95 33.38
CA GLY A 249 -26.45 -12.34 33.75
C GLY A 249 -27.55 -13.08 32.95
N ILE A 250 -27.98 -12.53 31.80
CA ILE A 250 -29.09 -13.07 31.01
C ILE A 250 -28.62 -13.22 29.57
N ALA A 251 -28.54 -14.45 29.10
CA ALA A 251 -28.50 -14.79 27.69
C ALA A 251 -29.84 -14.35 27.03
N LYS A 252 -30.03 -13.05 26.87
CA LYS A 252 -31.07 -12.52 26.00
C LYS A 252 -30.46 -12.39 24.61
N THR A 253 -31.05 -13.11 23.67
CA THR A 253 -30.97 -12.86 22.24
C THR A 253 -30.87 -11.36 22.02
N ILE A 254 -29.71 -10.89 21.53
CA ILE A 254 -29.40 -9.47 21.38
C ILE A 254 -30.36 -8.91 20.32
N SER A 255 -31.50 -8.40 20.75
CA SER A 255 -32.28 -7.46 19.96
C SER A 255 -31.45 -6.16 19.91
N CYS A 256 -30.87 -5.86 18.76
CA CYS A 256 -30.07 -4.65 18.52
C CYS A 256 -30.90 -3.37 18.43
N ARG A 257 -32.04 -3.28 19.14
CA ARG A 257 -32.75 -2.03 19.38
C ARG A 257 -32.23 -1.46 20.69
N ALA A 258 -31.09 -0.78 20.58
CA ALA A 258 -30.48 -0.05 21.69
C ALA A 258 -31.30 1.18 22.02
N ASP A 259 -31.55 1.34 23.29
CA ASP A 259 -31.81 2.66 23.87
C ASP A 259 -30.62 3.55 23.50
N ALA A 260 -30.92 4.64 22.82
CA ALA A 260 -29.95 5.65 22.40
C ALA A 260 -29.50 6.45 23.64
N GLU A 261 -28.65 5.83 24.47
CA GLU A 261 -27.87 6.59 25.43
C GLU A 261 -26.80 7.34 24.61
N GLU A 262 -26.82 8.66 24.73
CA GLU A 262 -25.86 9.57 24.16
C GLU A 262 -24.45 9.04 24.48
N MET A 263 -23.68 8.69 23.44
CA MET A 263 -22.27 8.42 23.58
C MET A 263 -21.59 9.66 24.19
N PRO A 264 -20.65 9.50 25.13
CA PRO A 264 -19.98 10.63 25.78
C PRO A 264 -19.42 11.59 24.73
N LYS A 265 -19.56 12.90 24.96
CA LYS A 265 -19.02 13.93 24.06
C LYS A 265 -17.50 13.96 24.01
N ASP A 266 -16.83 13.41 25.03
CA ASP A 266 -15.37 13.22 25.08
C ASP A 266 -15.03 11.82 24.58
N TYR A 267 -14.57 11.76 23.33
CA TYR A 267 -14.19 10.51 22.67
C TYR A 267 -12.84 9.96 23.14
N SER A 268 -12.05 10.71 23.93
CA SER A 268 -10.85 10.23 24.57
C SER A 268 -11.17 9.54 25.91
N PHE A 269 -10.38 8.54 26.28
CA PHE A 269 -10.55 7.79 27.52
C PHE A 269 -9.17 7.36 28.05
N PRO A 270 -9.05 7.03 29.36
CA PRO A 270 -7.82 6.49 29.91
C PRO A 270 -7.49 5.12 29.31
N LEU A 271 -6.27 4.97 28.79
CA LEU A 271 -5.81 3.71 28.21
C LEU A 271 -5.52 2.69 29.31
N THR A 272 -5.99 1.46 29.12
CA THR A 272 -5.63 0.35 30.00
C THR A 272 -4.21 -0.14 29.70
N GLU A 273 -3.60 -0.84 30.64
CA GLU A 273 -2.31 -1.51 30.45
C GLU A 273 -2.31 -2.42 29.22
N GLN A 274 -3.38 -3.18 29.04
CA GLN A 274 -3.55 -4.09 27.92
C GLN A 274 -3.63 -3.35 26.56
N MET A 275 -4.26 -2.17 26.54
CA MET A 275 -4.29 -1.33 25.33
C MET A 275 -2.88 -0.84 24.97
N LEU A 276 -2.13 -0.34 25.94
CA LEU A 276 -0.75 0.14 25.74
C LEU A 276 0.17 -1.00 25.25
N GLN A 277 0.08 -2.17 25.89
CA GLN A 277 0.83 -3.36 25.48
C GLN A 277 0.43 -3.81 24.07
N GLY A 278 -0.87 -3.86 23.78
CA GLY A 278 -1.37 -4.22 22.45
C GLY A 278 -0.91 -3.26 21.36
N LEU A 279 -0.86 -1.96 21.62
CA LEU A 279 -0.35 -0.97 20.66
C LEU A 279 1.13 -1.16 20.38
N SER A 280 1.95 -1.34 21.43
CA SER A 280 3.41 -1.48 21.31
C SER A 280 3.85 -2.83 20.74
N ALA A 281 3.11 -3.90 21.05
CA ALA A 281 3.38 -5.25 20.56
C ALA A 281 2.87 -5.51 19.13
N CYS A 282 2.01 -4.63 18.57
CA CYS A 282 1.42 -4.83 17.27
C CYS A 282 2.50 -4.88 16.18
N ARG A 283 2.45 -5.92 15.33
CA ARG A 283 3.30 -6.05 14.15
C ARG A 283 2.41 -6.32 12.93
N TRP A 284 2.74 -5.71 11.80
CA TRP A 284 2.03 -5.94 10.55
C TRP A 284 3.02 -5.96 9.39
N ALA A 285 3.31 -7.15 8.90
CA ALA A 285 4.33 -7.36 7.89
C ALA A 285 4.09 -6.49 6.63
N GLY A 286 5.19 -5.94 6.10
CA GLY A 286 5.17 -5.11 4.89
C GLY A 286 4.51 -3.73 5.07
N ARG A 287 4.42 -3.24 6.30
CA ARG A 287 3.99 -1.87 6.62
C ARG A 287 5.02 -1.21 7.53
N ASN A 288 5.79 -0.29 6.95
CA ASN A 288 6.89 0.40 7.61
C ASN A 288 7.75 -0.57 8.46
N GLN A 289 8.01 -1.74 7.90
CA GLN A 289 8.71 -2.83 8.57
C GLN A 289 10.21 -2.67 8.39
N THR A 290 10.96 -2.72 9.49
CA THR A 290 12.43 -2.73 9.51
C THR A 290 12.92 -4.12 9.90
N ILE A 291 13.82 -4.71 9.12
CA ILE A 291 14.50 -5.97 9.41
C ILE A 291 16.00 -5.71 9.37
N LYS A 292 16.69 -5.95 10.48
CA LYS A 292 18.14 -5.77 10.59
C LYS A 292 18.85 -7.11 10.50
N ALA A 293 19.80 -7.20 9.58
CA ALA A 293 20.66 -8.36 9.40
C ALA A 293 22.10 -7.86 9.34
N GLN A 294 22.95 -8.26 10.27
CA GLN A 294 24.37 -7.95 10.41
C GLN A 294 24.84 -6.59 9.79
N ASP A 295 25.13 -6.56 8.47
CA ASP A 295 25.58 -5.36 7.76
C ASP A 295 24.56 -4.84 6.71
N VAL A 296 23.30 -5.29 6.81
CA VAL A 296 22.21 -4.88 5.93
C VAL A 296 20.96 -4.57 6.73
N THR A 297 20.33 -3.43 6.49
CA THR A 297 18.98 -3.13 7.01
C THR A 297 18.00 -3.05 5.87
N TYR A 298 16.95 -3.86 5.94
CA TYR A 298 15.83 -3.87 5.00
C TYR A 298 14.69 -3.03 5.55
N TYR A 299 14.20 -2.09 4.75
CA TYR A 299 13.03 -1.26 4.99
C TYR A 299 11.95 -1.69 3.99
N LEU A 300 10.83 -2.22 4.47
CA LEU A 300 9.79 -2.82 3.63
C LEU A 300 8.46 -2.10 3.82
N ASP A 301 7.92 -1.53 2.75
CA ASP A 301 6.58 -0.95 2.76
C ASP A 301 5.85 -1.17 1.44
N GLY A 302 4.62 -1.65 1.50
CA GLY A 302 3.77 -1.95 0.35
C GLY A 302 3.11 -0.73 -0.30
N ALA A 303 3.66 0.47 -0.16
CA ALA A 303 3.17 1.70 -0.78
C ALA A 303 3.10 1.56 -2.31
N HIS A 304 2.00 2.07 -2.90
CA HIS A 304 1.74 1.93 -4.34
C HIS A 304 0.81 3.03 -4.90
N THR A 305 0.53 4.08 -4.15
CA THR A 305 -0.14 5.33 -4.57
C THR A 305 0.75 6.49 -4.18
N LEU A 306 0.56 7.66 -4.79
CA LEU A 306 1.39 8.83 -4.52
C LEU A 306 1.43 9.17 -3.03
N GLU A 307 0.26 9.19 -2.37
CA GLU A 307 0.16 9.50 -0.94
C GLU A 307 0.91 8.46 -0.08
N SER A 308 0.75 7.16 -0.38
CA SER A 308 1.43 6.12 0.39
C SER A 308 2.94 6.08 0.13
N ILE A 309 3.39 6.37 -1.08
CA ILE A 309 4.83 6.53 -1.39
C ILE A 309 5.40 7.72 -0.62
N GLN A 310 4.68 8.84 -0.53
CA GLN A 310 5.15 9.99 0.25
C GLN A 310 5.30 9.65 1.74
N GLN A 311 4.36 8.90 2.32
CA GLN A 311 4.46 8.41 3.70
C GLN A 311 5.64 7.45 3.89
N CYS A 312 5.84 6.53 2.94
CA CYS A 312 6.98 5.61 2.93
C CYS A 312 8.32 6.38 2.88
N VAL A 313 8.43 7.40 2.04
CA VAL A 313 9.60 8.28 1.93
C VAL A 313 9.89 8.99 3.25
N ASN A 314 8.87 9.57 3.89
CA ASN A 314 9.03 10.27 5.16
C ASN A 314 9.58 9.32 6.24
N TRP A 315 8.92 8.17 6.42
CA TRP A 315 9.35 7.14 7.35
C TRP A 315 10.79 6.64 7.06
N PHE A 316 11.08 6.25 5.82
CA PHE A 316 12.41 5.75 5.46
C PHE A 316 13.51 6.78 5.73
N ARG A 317 13.27 8.05 5.41
CA ARG A 317 14.25 9.12 5.64
C ARG A 317 14.53 9.31 7.13
N GLU A 318 13.51 9.27 7.98
CA GLU A 318 13.64 9.40 9.43
C GLU A 318 14.42 8.20 10.01
N ASP A 319 13.96 6.98 9.78
CA ASP A 319 14.56 5.76 10.34
C ASP A 319 15.99 5.51 9.81
N ALA A 320 16.20 5.69 8.49
CA ALA A 320 17.52 5.48 7.88
C ALA A 320 18.56 6.51 8.34
N GLU A 321 18.15 7.77 8.55
CA GLU A 321 19.07 8.80 9.07
C GLU A 321 19.34 8.61 10.56
N GLU A 322 18.37 8.14 11.35
CA GLU A 322 18.58 7.78 12.75
C GLU A 322 19.58 6.61 12.87
N GLU A 323 19.38 5.55 12.08
CA GLU A 323 20.30 4.41 12.04
C GLU A 323 21.71 4.85 11.62
N LYS A 324 21.84 5.72 10.63
CA LYS A 324 23.14 6.24 10.17
C LYS A 324 23.88 6.97 11.29
N LYS A 325 23.19 7.77 12.12
CA LYS A 325 23.79 8.45 13.28
C LYS A 325 24.32 7.47 14.32
N VAL A 326 23.59 6.35 14.53
CA VAL A 326 23.99 5.31 15.48
C VAL A 326 25.18 4.51 14.97
N LEU A 327 25.12 4.04 13.71
CA LEU A 327 26.14 3.15 13.14
C LEU A 327 27.47 3.85 12.90
N ARG A 328 27.47 5.12 12.51
CA ARG A 328 28.67 5.91 12.12
C ARG A 328 29.56 5.21 11.09
N LYS A 329 28.93 4.41 10.21
CA LYS A 329 29.54 3.63 9.12
C LYS A 329 29.36 4.35 7.78
N ARG A 330 30.13 3.92 6.76
CA ARG A 330 29.85 4.28 5.36
C ARG A 330 28.67 3.43 4.88
N ILE A 331 27.59 4.09 4.49
CA ILE A 331 26.34 3.45 4.14
C ILE A 331 26.09 3.59 2.64
N LEU A 332 25.66 2.50 2.01
CA LEU A 332 25.08 2.47 0.67
C LEU A 332 23.57 2.46 0.81
N LYS A 333 22.89 3.41 0.17
CA LYS A 333 21.42 3.43 0.11
C LYS A 333 20.94 2.81 -1.20
N VAL A 334 20.10 1.81 -1.12
CA VAL A 334 19.56 1.07 -2.27
C VAL A 334 18.03 1.14 -2.30
N LEU A 335 17.47 1.36 -3.49
CA LEU A 335 16.04 1.20 -3.74
C LEU A 335 15.80 -0.07 -4.57
N ILE A 336 14.90 -0.95 -4.13
CA ILE A 336 14.31 -2.01 -4.95
C ILE A 336 12.84 -1.65 -5.17
N PHE A 337 12.43 -1.50 -6.43
CA PHE A 337 11.12 -0.95 -6.76
C PHE A 337 10.43 -1.71 -7.91
N ASN A 338 9.11 -1.89 -7.76
CA ASN A 338 8.24 -2.30 -8.85
C ASN A 338 6.83 -1.73 -8.66
N THR A 339 6.08 -1.62 -9.76
CA THR A 339 4.66 -1.26 -9.75
C THR A 339 3.82 -2.36 -10.37
N THR A 340 2.51 -2.37 -10.07
CA THR A 340 1.54 -3.28 -10.69
C THR A 340 0.37 -2.49 -11.29
N GLY A 341 -0.30 -3.06 -12.31
CA GLY A 341 -1.41 -2.39 -13.02
C GLY A 341 -0.96 -1.18 -13.84
N ASP A 342 -1.88 -0.27 -14.15
CA ASP A 342 -1.65 0.89 -15.04
C ASP A 342 -1.21 2.15 -14.27
N ARG A 343 -0.36 1.98 -13.25
CA ARG A 343 0.13 3.09 -12.44
C ARG A 343 1.22 3.87 -13.18
N ASP A 344 1.18 5.19 -13.07
CA ASP A 344 2.21 6.06 -13.61
C ASP A 344 3.49 5.99 -12.77
N SER A 345 4.51 5.35 -13.33
CA SER A 345 5.81 5.14 -12.69
C SER A 345 6.54 6.44 -12.36
N TYR A 346 6.44 7.45 -13.25
CA TYR A 346 7.12 8.73 -13.05
C TYR A 346 6.59 9.46 -11.81
N THR A 347 5.28 9.53 -11.66
CA THR A 347 4.62 10.16 -10.51
C THR A 347 4.98 9.44 -9.19
N LEU A 348 5.06 8.09 -9.19
CA LEU A 348 5.40 7.33 -8.00
C LEU A 348 6.88 7.39 -7.63
N LEU A 349 7.78 7.45 -8.62
CA LEU A 349 9.22 7.50 -8.39
C LEU A 349 9.73 8.89 -7.99
N LYS A 350 9.04 9.95 -8.39
CA LYS A 350 9.45 11.34 -8.13
C LYS A 350 9.67 11.64 -6.63
N PRO A 351 8.82 11.27 -5.68
CA PRO A 351 9.10 11.47 -4.26
C PRO A 351 10.31 10.67 -3.75
N LEU A 352 10.54 9.46 -4.28
CA LEU A 352 11.63 8.57 -3.89
C LEU A 352 13.01 9.16 -4.24
N LYS A 353 13.11 10.04 -5.24
CA LYS A 353 14.33 10.77 -5.57
C LYS A 353 14.91 11.51 -4.36
N THR A 354 14.08 12.02 -3.45
CA THR A 354 14.50 12.77 -2.26
C THR A 354 15.21 11.92 -1.18
N CYS A 355 15.28 10.60 -1.36
CA CYS A 355 15.97 9.70 -0.43
C CYS A 355 17.46 9.56 -0.71
N ASP A 356 17.96 10.10 -1.82
CA ASP A 356 19.38 10.09 -2.25
C ASP A 356 19.95 8.66 -2.30
N PHE A 357 19.31 7.79 -3.09
CA PHE A 357 19.79 6.43 -3.33
C PHE A 357 21.06 6.44 -4.18
N ASP A 358 21.99 5.56 -3.86
CA ASP A 358 23.21 5.32 -4.63
C ASP A 358 22.95 4.30 -5.76
N LEU A 359 22.11 3.30 -5.48
CA LEU A 359 21.76 2.22 -6.40
C LEU A 359 20.24 2.04 -6.45
N VAL A 360 19.68 1.86 -7.64
CA VAL A 360 18.26 1.59 -7.85
C VAL A 360 18.08 0.34 -8.70
N VAL A 361 17.27 -0.60 -8.22
CA VAL A 361 17.05 -1.87 -8.88
C VAL A 361 15.55 -2.07 -9.14
N PHE A 362 15.22 -2.37 -10.39
CA PHE A 362 13.88 -2.71 -10.82
C PHE A 362 13.81 -4.20 -11.13
N CYS A 363 12.86 -4.92 -10.55
CA CYS A 363 12.69 -6.35 -10.79
C CYS A 363 11.20 -6.74 -10.81
N PRO A 364 10.81 -7.83 -11.49
CA PRO A 364 9.46 -8.36 -11.45
C PRO A 364 9.11 -8.88 -10.04
N ASN A 365 7.82 -9.06 -9.76
CA ASN A 365 7.34 -9.62 -8.49
C ASN A 365 7.52 -11.16 -8.44
N ILE A 366 8.70 -11.64 -8.79
CA ILE A 366 9.07 -13.05 -8.86
C ILE A 366 10.22 -13.27 -7.89
N ALA A 367 10.03 -14.12 -6.88
CA ALA A 367 11.03 -14.35 -5.86
C ALA A 367 12.33 -14.91 -6.46
N CYS A 368 12.25 -16.07 -7.13
CA CYS A 368 13.39 -16.74 -7.76
C CYS A 368 13.04 -17.22 -9.16
N GLN A 369 13.99 -17.25 -10.08
CA GLN A 369 13.80 -17.88 -11.40
C GLN A 369 13.65 -19.40 -11.27
N GLY A 370 12.77 -20.00 -12.09
CA GLY A 370 12.62 -21.44 -12.20
C GLY A 370 11.85 -22.13 -11.07
N THR A 371 11.37 -21.42 -10.07
CA THR A 371 10.49 -21.98 -9.03
C THR A 371 9.02 -21.78 -9.39
N ASN A 372 8.18 -22.81 -9.13
CA ASN A 372 6.72 -22.66 -9.22
C ASN A 372 6.24 -21.75 -8.07
N ASN A 373 6.19 -20.47 -8.33
CA ASN A 373 5.73 -19.44 -7.37
C ASN A 373 4.20 -19.28 -7.43
N ALA A 374 3.43 -20.38 -7.38
CA ALA A 374 1.98 -20.35 -7.53
C ALA A 374 1.27 -19.42 -6.52
N ASP A 375 1.88 -19.23 -5.34
CA ASP A 375 1.28 -18.46 -4.25
C ASP A 375 1.56 -16.94 -4.33
N GLN A 376 2.64 -16.53 -5.01
CA GLN A 376 3.12 -15.14 -5.00
C GLN A 376 2.73 -14.33 -6.24
N THR A 377 2.41 -14.99 -7.34
CA THR A 377 2.21 -14.33 -8.61
C THR A 377 0.75 -14.09 -8.89
N ASN A 378 0.44 -12.89 -9.33
CA ASN A 378 -0.73 -12.67 -10.13
C ASN A 378 -0.54 -13.47 -11.44
N ASN A 379 -0.98 -14.73 -11.44
CA ASN A 379 -0.85 -15.69 -12.56
C ASN A 379 -1.48 -15.17 -13.88
N THR A 380 -2.10 -13.98 -13.85
CA THR A 380 -2.72 -13.33 -15.01
C THR A 380 -1.73 -12.47 -15.81
N VAL A 381 -0.51 -12.20 -15.30
CA VAL A 381 0.47 -11.33 -15.95
C VAL A 381 1.73 -12.12 -16.34
N SER A 382 2.02 -12.17 -17.65
CA SER A 382 3.22 -12.86 -18.17
C SER A 382 4.52 -12.23 -17.63
N LEU A 383 5.59 -13.06 -17.54
CA LEU A 383 6.93 -12.59 -17.18
C LEU A 383 7.41 -11.45 -18.09
N GLU A 384 7.14 -11.57 -19.40
CA GLU A 384 7.48 -10.56 -20.40
C GLU A 384 6.83 -9.20 -20.07
N SER A 385 5.54 -9.20 -19.72
CA SER A 385 4.81 -7.99 -19.32
C SER A 385 5.37 -7.40 -18.03
N GLN A 386 5.77 -8.23 -17.07
CA GLN A 386 6.40 -7.76 -15.83
C GLN A 386 7.78 -7.15 -16.09
N MET A 387 8.62 -7.77 -16.92
CA MET A 387 9.93 -7.22 -17.32
C MET A 387 9.80 -5.92 -18.11
N LYS A 388 8.83 -5.82 -19.03
CA LYS A 388 8.53 -4.57 -19.72
C LYS A 388 8.19 -3.45 -18.74
N ARG A 389 7.44 -3.76 -17.68
CA ARG A 389 7.14 -2.80 -16.60
C ARG A 389 8.42 -2.35 -15.87
N CYS A 390 9.34 -3.25 -15.57
CA CYS A 390 10.61 -2.91 -14.94
C CYS A 390 11.44 -1.95 -15.81
N LEU A 391 11.48 -2.17 -17.12
CA LEU A 391 12.14 -1.26 -18.07
C LEU A 391 11.48 0.13 -18.08
N LEU A 392 10.15 0.21 -18.10
CA LEU A 392 9.42 1.48 -18.02
C LEU A 392 9.66 2.21 -16.70
N ASN A 393 9.74 1.48 -15.58
CA ASN A 393 10.11 2.07 -14.28
C ASN A 393 11.53 2.66 -14.32
N LYS A 394 12.49 1.93 -14.92
CA LYS A 394 13.87 2.40 -15.09
C LYS A 394 13.93 3.66 -15.96
N GLU A 395 13.31 3.64 -17.12
CA GLU A 395 13.22 4.80 -18.00
C GLU A 395 12.60 6.03 -17.31
N ALA A 396 11.54 5.81 -16.52
CA ALA A 396 10.91 6.87 -15.74
C ALA A 396 11.86 7.43 -14.67
N TRP A 397 12.63 6.56 -14.00
CA TRP A 397 13.65 6.98 -13.03
C TRP A 397 14.78 7.77 -13.68
N ASP A 398 15.36 7.27 -14.76
CA ASP A 398 16.46 7.94 -15.45
C ASP A 398 16.04 9.35 -15.93
N ARG A 399 14.83 9.50 -16.49
CA ARG A 399 14.26 10.81 -16.87
C ARG A 399 14.14 11.82 -15.72
N LEU A 400 14.02 11.38 -14.46
CA LEU A 400 13.98 12.30 -13.32
C LEU A 400 15.31 13.08 -13.15
N TYR A 401 16.39 12.55 -13.68
CA TYR A 401 17.72 13.18 -13.62
C TYR A 401 18.10 13.90 -14.93
N ASP A 402 17.57 13.48 -16.08
CA ASP A 402 17.83 14.11 -17.38
C ASP A 402 17.19 15.52 -17.47
N THR A 403 15.99 15.69 -16.91
CA THR A 403 15.27 16.98 -16.95
C THR A 403 15.94 18.09 -16.16
N GLU A 404 16.78 17.78 -15.18
CA GLU A 404 17.52 18.80 -14.41
C GLU A 404 18.78 19.28 -15.15
N GLN A 405 19.39 18.45 -16.00
CA GLN A 405 20.54 18.85 -16.81
C GLN A 405 20.15 19.83 -17.94
N HIS A 406 18.91 19.81 -18.42
CA HIS A 406 18.42 20.71 -19.47
C HIS A 406 17.70 21.96 -18.91
N GLY A 407 17.09 21.87 -17.72
CA GLY A 407 16.45 23.01 -17.08
C GLY A 407 17.40 24.11 -16.62
N ASP A 408 18.61 23.75 -16.19
CA ASP A 408 19.65 24.70 -15.79
C ASP A 408 20.32 25.40 -16.97
N GLN A 409 20.32 24.81 -18.17
CA GLN A 409 20.82 25.46 -19.38
C GLN A 409 19.83 26.50 -19.94
N GLU A 410 18.52 26.28 -19.87
CA GLU A 410 17.53 27.28 -20.27
C GLU A 410 17.44 28.46 -19.29
N SER A 411 17.61 28.23 -17.98
CA SER A 411 17.65 29.32 -17.00
C SER A 411 18.89 30.20 -17.11
N LEU A 412 20.04 29.63 -17.48
CA LEU A 412 21.28 30.36 -17.73
C LEU A 412 21.28 31.12 -19.07
N LEU A 413 20.56 30.64 -20.08
CA LEU A 413 20.37 31.35 -21.34
C LEU A 413 19.39 32.54 -21.18
N ASN A 414 18.36 32.42 -20.35
CA ASN A 414 17.39 33.48 -20.11
C ASN A 414 17.95 34.61 -19.25
N VAL A 415 18.95 34.35 -18.39
CA VAL A 415 19.66 35.42 -17.62
C VAL A 415 20.65 36.19 -18.49
N ALA A 416 21.13 35.61 -19.59
CA ALA A 416 22.06 36.27 -20.50
C ALA A 416 21.37 37.17 -21.55
N THR A 417 20.04 37.02 -21.76
CA THR A 417 19.28 37.81 -22.76
C THR A 417 18.51 38.98 -22.17
N ASP A 418 18.43 39.09 -20.82
CA ASP A 418 17.61 40.15 -20.17
C ASP A 418 18.42 41.43 -19.81
N SER A 419 19.67 41.51 -20.24
CA SER A 419 20.53 42.70 -19.94
C SER A 419 20.64 43.71 -21.10
N THR A 420 19.86 43.59 -22.17
CA THR A 420 19.95 44.50 -23.32
C THR A 420 18.59 44.98 -23.88
N SER A 421 17.60 45.28 -23.07
CA SER A 421 16.46 46.11 -23.55
C SER A 421 15.71 46.78 -22.42
N GLN A 422 16.31 47.85 -21.86
CA GLN A 422 15.52 48.96 -21.33
C GLN A 422 15.63 50.10 -22.32
N LEU A 423 14.53 50.45 -22.98
CA LEU A 423 14.09 51.85 -23.24
C LEU A 423 12.81 51.84 -24.10
N VAL A 424 11.84 52.62 -23.62
CA VAL A 424 10.75 53.36 -24.32
C VAL A 424 9.34 52.77 -24.26
N SER A 425 8.55 53.36 -23.33
CA SER A 425 7.21 54.03 -23.38
C SER A 425 5.96 53.33 -23.96
N ASP A 426 5.05 53.05 -23.11
CA ASP A 426 3.70 53.54 -22.68
C ASP A 426 2.53 53.62 -23.75
N PRO A 427 1.28 53.71 -23.34
CA PRO A 427 0.25 52.72 -23.65
C PRO A 427 -0.93 53.31 -24.48
N THR A 428 -1.90 52.53 -24.87
CA THR A 428 -3.35 52.81 -24.82
C THR A 428 -4.23 51.94 -25.71
N GLN A 429 -5.41 51.63 -25.13
CA GLN A 429 -6.74 51.35 -25.74
C GLN A 429 -7.00 50.00 -26.41
N ALA A 430 -7.77 49.17 -25.80
CA ALA A 430 -9.25 49.09 -25.73
C ALA A 430 -9.92 48.41 -26.92
N LYS A 431 -10.62 47.35 -26.71
CA LYS A 431 -12.08 47.17 -26.85
C LYS A 431 -12.52 45.71 -27.04
N LYS A 432 -13.44 45.35 -26.19
CA LYS A 432 -14.56 44.40 -26.26
C LYS A 432 -14.94 43.85 -27.65
N ALA A 433 -15.26 42.57 -27.68
CA ALA A 433 -16.49 42.05 -28.30
C ALA A 433 -16.88 40.69 -27.68
N ARG A 434 -18.05 40.66 -27.07
CA ARG A 434 -18.91 39.48 -26.81
C ARG A 434 -19.53 39.04 -28.12
N ILE A 435 -19.75 37.75 -28.28
CA ILE A 435 -20.92 37.22 -28.98
C ILE A 435 -21.28 35.86 -28.36
N ASP A 436 -22.50 35.79 -27.80
CA ASP A 436 -23.31 34.61 -27.56
C ASP A 436 -23.74 33.99 -28.88
N VAL A 437 -24.07 32.70 -28.87
CA VAL A 437 -25.30 32.14 -29.47
C VAL A 437 -25.32 30.61 -29.33
N THR A 438 -26.16 30.09 -28.46
CA THR A 438 -27.23 29.08 -28.52
C THR A 438 -27.17 27.87 -29.48
N ASN A 439 -27.37 26.74 -28.87
CA ASN A 439 -28.37 25.65 -29.05
C ASN A 439 -28.58 24.99 -30.43
N ASP A 440 -28.78 23.71 -30.30
CA ASP A 440 -29.63 22.72 -30.98
C ASP A 440 -28.95 21.67 -31.87
N GLY A 441 -29.07 20.43 -31.47
CA GLY A 441 -30.07 19.54 -32.08
C GLY A 441 -29.50 18.26 -32.70
N GLN A 442 -29.70 17.17 -32.00
CA GLN A 442 -30.15 15.86 -32.52
C GLN A 442 -29.44 15.07 -33.67
N HIS A 443 -29.14 13.84 -33.27
CA HIS A 443 -29.42 12.55 -33.92
C HIS A 443 -28.56 11.99 -35.09
N LYS A 444 -28.22 10.76 -34.78
CA LYS A 444 -28.30 9.49 -35.54
C LYS A 444 -27.03 8.88 -36.13
N ASN A 445 -26.77 7.69 -35.55
CA ASN A 445 -26.49 6.37 -36.18
C ASN A 445 -25.75 6.31 -37.51
N THR A 446 -24.70 5.54 -37.61
CA THR A 446 -24.60 4.16 -38.11
C THR A 446 -23.23 3.83 -38.69
N SER A 447 -22.81 2.61 -38.33
CA SER A 447 -22.14 1.58 -39.11
C SER A 447 -20.77 1.83 -39.79
N ALA A 448 -19.87 0.98 -39.32
CA ALA A 448 -18.95 0.09 -40.01
C ALA A 448 -18.57 0.44 -41.48
N VAL A 449 -17.30 0.33 -41.75
CA VAL A 449 -16.74 -0.53 -42.81
C VAL A 449 -15.20 -0.52 -42.74
N THR A 450 -14.66 -1.70 -42.84
CA THR A 450 -13.31 -2.20 -43.07
C THR A 450 -12.61 -1.56 -44.29
N ASP A 451 -11.32 -1.48 -44.31
CA ASP A 451 -10.35 -2.21 -45.10
C ASP A 451 -9.08 -1.43 -45.53
N LYS A 452 -7.97 -2.08 -45.34
CA LYS A 452 -6.84 -2.36 -46.25
C LYS A 452 -5.80 -1.30 -46.66
N TYR A 453 -4.56 -1.75 -46.35
CA TYR A 453 -3.31 -1.69 -47.14
C TYR A 453 -2.79 -0.31 -47.65
N ASP A 454 -1.54 0.04 -47.42
CA ASP A 454 -0.38 -0.43 -48.19
C ASP A 454 0.97 0.10 -47.63
N LYS A 455 1.98 -0.73 -47.89
CA LYS A 455 3.41 -0.48 -47.65
C LYS A 455 3.94 0.57 -48.62
N HIS A 456 4.92 1.37 -48.14
CA HIS A 456 6.04 1.77 -49.00
C HIS A 456 7.31 1.99 -48.17
N GLU A 457 8.29 1.16 -48.48
CA GLU A 457 9.73 1.40 -48.27
C GLU A 457 10.17 2.63 -49.08
N ASN A 458 11.09 3.43 -48.56
CA ASN A 458 12.15 3.97 -49.42
C ASN A 458 13.41 4.42 -48.63
N GLN A 459 14.48 4.07 -49.23
CA GLN A 459 15.89 4.08 -49.01
C GLN A 459 16.50 5.45 -48.68
N MET A 460 17.66 5.34 -47.99
CA MET A 460 18.70 6.37 -47.85
C MET A 460 19.28 6.86 -49.19
N PRO A 461 20.02 7.96 -49.18
CA PRO A 461 21.41 7.85 -49.60
C PRO A 461 22.45 8.58 -48.70
N ASP A 462 23.67 8.04 -48.84
CA ASP A 462 24.93 8.42 -48.22
C ASP A 462 25.53 9.75 -48.69
N ALA A 463 26.47 10.22 -47.83
CA ALA A 463 27.76 10.85 -48.12
C ALA A 463 27.84 12.36 -48.38
N ALA A 464 28.62 13.05 -47.59
CA ALA A 464 29.96 13.54 -48.04
C ALA A 464 30.70 14.30 -46.93
N THR A 465 31.92 13.87 -46.74
CA THR A 465 33.04 14.47 -46.02
C THR A 465 33.37 15.88 -46.53
N ASN A 466 33.74 16.80 -45.60
CA ASN A 466 34.87 17.73 -45.90
C ASN A 466 35.42 18.29 -44.57
N GLY A 467 36.73 18.10 -44.40
CA GLY A 467 37.52 18.62 -43.34
C GLY A 467 37.97 20.08 -43.57
N TYR A 468 38.23 20.76 -42.50
CA TYR A 468 39.16 21.87 -42.45
C TYR A 468 39.91 21.89 -41.11
N SER A 469 41.22 22.00 -41.21
CA SER A 469 42.22 21.98 -40.15
C SER A 469 42.53 23.38 -39.59
N SER A 470 43.12 23.36 -38.40
CA SER A 470 44.03 24.31 -37.76
C SER A 470 43.38 25.53 -37.08
N SER A 471 43.79 25.95 -35.90
CA SER A 471 45.11 26.06 -35.27
C SER A 471 45.00 26.50 -33.81
N PHE A 472 45.88 25.98 -32.99
CA PHE A 472 46.47 26.50 -31.76
C PHE A 472 45.87 27.73 -31.05
N PHE A 473 45.36 27.52 -29.81
CA PHE A 473 45.71 28.38 -28.67
C PHE A 473 45.75 27.55 -27.38
N SER A 474 46.91 27.58 -26.76
CA SER A 474 47.22 26.98 -25.47
C SER A 474 46.59 27.81 -24.34
N SER A 475 45.77 27.15 -23.51
CA SER A 475 45.50 27.66 -22.16
C SER A 475 45.39 26.49 -21.16
N LYS A 476 46.46 26.33 -20.39
CA LYS A 476 46.67 25.31 -19.35
C LYS A 476 45.96 25.63 -18.02
N ASN A 477 44.82 26.30 -17.95
CA ASN A 477 44.20 26.62 -16.66
C ASN A 477 42.67 26.34 -16.56
N CYS A 478 42.03 25.78 -17.59
CA CYS A 478 40.60 25.41 -17.51
C CYS A 478 40.31 23.96 -17.13
N ASN A 479 41.32 23.06 -17.18
CA ASN A 479 41.09 21.62 -16.98
C ASN A 479 40.87 21.20 -15.52
N ASN A 480 41.30 21.99 -14.52
CA ASN A 480 41.13 21.62 -13.10
C ASN A 480 39.77 22.01 -12.51
N GLN A 481 39.07 23.00 -13.08
CA GLN A 481 37.72 23.33 -12.65
C GLN A 481 36.67 22.42 -13.32
N SER A 482 36.87 22.09 -14.61
CA SER A 482 36.00 21.17 -15.34
C SER A 482 36.06 19.73 -14.82
N GLN A 483 37.26 19.26 -14.40
CA GLN A 483 37.39 17.94 -13.77
C GLN A 483 36.81 17.88 -12.36
N ARG A 484 36.87 18.97 -11.57
CA ARG A 484 36.21 19.05 -10.28
C ARG A 484 34.70 19.19 -10.41
N PHE A 485 34.21 19.87 -11.46
CA PHE A 485 32.78 20.00 -11.76
C PHE A 485 32.21 18.67 -12.28
N ASN A 486 32.89 17.97 -13.17
CA ASN A 486 32.50 16.65 -13.65
C ASN A 486 32.56 15.57 -12.55
N GLN A 487 33.56 15.62 -11.62
CA GLN A 487 33.55 14.71 -10.45
C GLN A 487 32.45 15.03 -9.43
N ALA A 488 31.97 16.26 -9.36
CA ALA A 488 30.83 16.64 -8.51
C ALA A 488 29.47 16.29 -9.17
N VAL A 489 29.40 16.30 -10.51
CA VAL A 489 28.18 15.96 -11.28
C VAL A 489 28.03 14.44 -11.43
N GLU A 490 29.12 13.67 -11.55
CA GLU A 490 29.07 12.19 -11.54
C GLU A 490 28.52 11.59 -10.23
N LYS A 491 28.45 12.38 -9.15
CA LYS A 491 27.95 11.96 -7.84
C LYS A 491 26.43 12.09 -7.68
N LEU A 492 25.73 12.61 -8.68
CA LEU A 492 24.30 12.99 -8.57
C LEU A 492 23.32 12.01 -9.24
N VAL A 493 23.76 11.11 -10.10
CA VAL A 493 22.89 10.15 -10.78
C VAL A 493 23.09 8.76 -10.19
N PRO A 494 22.09 8.18 -9.53
CA PRO A 494 22.15 6.81 -9.02
C PRO A 494 22.37 5.80 -10.14
N VAL A 495 23.16 4.76 -9.87
CA VAL A 495 23.27 3.62 -10.78
C VAL A 495 21.94 2.88 -10.80
N SER A 496 21.39 2.59 -12.00
CA SER A 496 20.09 1.92 -12.13
C SER A 496 20.16 0.65 -12.97
N HIS A 497 19.53 -0.45 -12.49
CA HIS A 497 19.51 -1.75 -13.16
C HIS A 497 18.12 -2.35 -13.21
N CYS A 498 17.86 -3.16 -14.26
CA CYS A 498 16.71 -4.09 -14.31
C CYS A 498 17.23 -5.52 -14.14
N LEU A 499 16.68 -6.27 -13.19
CA LEU A 499 17.06 -7.63 -12.88
C LEU A 499 15.87 -8.60 -12.99
N PRO A 500 16.13 -9.90 -13.27
CA PRO A 500 15.07 -10.84 -13.64
C PRO A 500 14.23 -11.37 -12.48
N SER A 501 14.66 -11.17 -11.22
CA SER A 501 13.91 -11.59 -10.03
C SER A 501 14.30 -10.79 -8.80
N ILE A 502 13.52 -10.97 -7.73
CA ILE A 502 13.78 -10.33 -6.42
C ILE A 502 15.07 -10.89 -5.81
N SER A 503 15.37 -12.18 -5.97
CA SER A 503 16.62 -12.77 -5.45
C SER A 503 17.85 -12.13 -6.08
N HIS A 504 17.85 -11.88 -7.40
CA HIS A 504 18.94 -11.16 -8.06
C HIS A 504 19.05 -9.72 -7.57
N ALA A 505 17.89 -9.04 -7.37
CA ALA A 505 17.87 -7.67 -6.86
C ALA A 505 18.45 -7.58 -5.44
N LEU A 506 18.05 -8.48 -4.54
CA LEU A 506 18.58 -8.55 -3.17
C LEU A 506 20.06 -8.92 -3.14
N SER A 507 20.49 -9.87 -3.96
CA SER A 507 21.90 -10.27 -4.06
C SER A 507 22.80 -9.12 -4.53
N LEU A 508 22.36 -8.37 -5.57
CA LEU A 508 23.08 -7.18 -6.03
C LEU A 508 23.10 -6.09 -4.94
N ALA A 509 21.95 -5.82 -4.33
CA ALA A 509 21.78 -4.76 -3.33
C ALA A 509 22.62 -5.04 -2.07
N SER A 510 22.60 -6.27 -1.56
CA SER A 510 23.34 -6.66 -0.34
C SER A 510 24.85 -6.83 -0.56
N GLN A 511 25.31 -6.88 -1.82
CA GLN A 511 26.72 -7.03 -2.20
C GLN A 511 27.39 -8.28 -1.57
N GLY A 512 26.64 -9.36 -1.41
CA GLY A 512 27.11 -10.59 -0.78
C GLY A 512 27.29 -10.51 0.74
N LYS A 513 26.82 -9.45 1.39
CA LYS A 513 26.84 -9.31 2.87
C LYS A 513 25.81 -10.21 3.56
N THR A 514 24.81 -10.70 2.82
CA THR A 514 23.85 -11.69 3.29
C THR A 514 23.99 -12.96 2.46
N LEU A 515 23.89 -14.12 3.09
CA LEU A 515 23.94 -15.44 2.44
C LEU A 515 22.64 -15.68 1.65
N LEU A 516 22.51 -15.04 0.50
CA LEU A 516 21.42 -15.31 -0.42
C LEU A 516 21.92 -16.35 -1.43
N THR A 517 21.20 -17.45 -1.56
CA THR A 517 21.55 -18.64 -2.38
C THR A 517 21.36 -18.43 -3.90
N ALA A 518 21.26 -17.20 -4.38
CA ALA A 518 21.15 -16.92 -5.80
C ALA A 518 22.48 -17.17 -6.50
N GLU A 519 22.43 -17.86 -7.65
CA GLU A 519 23.58 -18.01 -8.53
C GLU A 519 24.07 -16.62 -8.98
N LEU A 520 25.18 -16.17 -8.40
CA LEU A 520 25.76 -14.84 -8.56
C LEU A 520 26.38 -14.60 -9.96
N ASN A 521 26.30 -15.56 -10.88
CA ASN A 521 27.08 -15.56 -12.11
C ASN A 521 26.60 -14.57 -13.20
N GLU A 522 25.48 -13.87 -12.99
CA GLU A 522 24.88 -12.96 -13.98
C GLU A 522 24.58 -11.54 -13.42
N LEU A 523 25.19 -11.17 -12.29
CA LEU A 523 24.96 -9.84 -11.73
C LEU A 523 25.84 -8.79 -12.44
N PRO A 524 25.29 -7.57 -12.70
CA PRO A 524 26.08 -6.49 -13.25
C PRO A 524 27.21 -6.05 -12.31
N GLU A 525 28.32 -5.63 -12.88
CA GLU A 525 29.43 -5.07 -12.09
C GLU A 525 29.02 -3.71 -11.51
N LEU A 526 29.22 -3.56 -10.21
CA LEU A 526 29.01 -2.29 -9.51
C LEU A 526 30.31 -1.47 -9.45
N PRO A 527 30.20 -0.13 -9.40
CA PRO A 527 31.33 0.75 -9.20
C PRO A 527 32.18 0.33 -7.99
N SER A 528 33.50 0.41 -8.12
CA SER A 528 34.44 -0.06 -7.10
C SER A 528 34.24 0.58 -5.72
N HIS A 529 33.80 1.83 -5.67
CA HIS A 529 33.53 2.53 -4.41
C HIS A 529 32.32 1.95 -3.64
N PHE A 530 31.40 1.24 -4.29
CA PHE A 530 30.32 0.52 -3.59
C PHE A 530 30.84 -0.69 -2.81
N LYS A 531 31.91 -1.35 -3.30
CA LYS A 531 32.53 -2.51 -2.63
C LYS A 531 33.17 -2.18 -1.28
N SER A 532 33.39 -0.90 -0.99
CA SER A 532 34.09 -0.42 0.22
C SER A 532 33.14 0.10 1.31
N VAL A 533 31.83 -0.13 1.20
CA VAL A 533 30.85 0.30 2.21
C VAL A 533 30.76 -0.69 3.38
N ASP A 534 30.45 -0.16 4.56
CA ASP A 534 30.44 -0.95 5.79
C ASP A 534 29.03 -1.48 6.09
N HIS A 535 27.99 -0.78 5.61
CA HIS A 535 26.57 -1.12 5.84
C HIS A 535 25.73 -0.78 4.61
N VAL A 536 24.63 -1.52 4.41
CA VAL A 536 23.68 -1.27 3.32
C VAL A 536 22.28 -1.04 3.89
N GLN A 537 21.62 0.04 3.47
CA GLN A 537 20.22 0.33 3.74
C GLN A 537 19.42 0.09 2.46
N ILE A 538 18.47 -0.85 2.48
CA ILE A 538 17.69 -1.25 1.31
C ILE A 538 16.21 -0.91 1.54
N LEU A 539 15.68 0.07 0.80
CA LEU A 539 14.23 0.30 0.73
C LEU A 539 13.61 -0.58 -0.36
N ILE A 540 12.60 -1.35 -0.02
CA ILE A 540 11.80 -2.18 -0.93
C ILE A 540 10.37 -1.66 -0.91
N THR A 541 9.87 -1.17 -2.07
CA THR A 541 8.54 -0.54 -2.12
C THR A 541 7.93 -0.54 -3.54
N GLY A 542 6.70 -0.06 -3.67
CA GLY A 542 5.95 0.10 -4.93
C GLY A 542 4.91 -1.00 -5.19
N SER A 543 5.04 -2.17 -4.56
CA SER A 543 4.10 -3.28 -4.73
C SER A 543 4.08 -4.19 -3.50
N ILE A 544 2.89 -4.54 -3.04
CA ILE A 544 2.72 -5.51 -1.95
C ILE A 544 3.27 -6.91 -2.34
N HIS A 545 3.19 -7.29 -3.61
CA HIS A 545 3.73 -8.55 -4.11
C HIS A 545 5.27 -8.56 -4.14
N LEU A 546 5.89 -7.41 -4.39
CA LEU A 546 7.34 -7.25 -4.28
C LEU A 546 7.78 -7.48 -2.82
N ILE A 547 7.06 -6.89 -1.87
CA ILE A 547 7.33 -7.08 -0.44
C ILE A 547 7.21 -8.55 -0.04
N GLY A 548 6.13 -9.22 -0.45
CA GLY A 548 5.92 -10.65 -0.15
C GLY A 548 7.05 -11.52 -0.68
N GLY A 549 7.47 -11.30 -1.92
CA GLY A 549 8.59 -12.03 -2.52
C GLY A 549 9.93 -11.75 -1.81
N ALA A 550 10.16 -10.52 -1.38
CA ALA A 550 11.37 -10.15 -0.64
C ALA A 550 11.37 -10.77 0.77
N LEU A 551 10.25 -10.69 1.50
CA LEU A 551 10.12 -11.29 2.84
C LEU A 551 10.37 -12.80 2.81
N ARG A 552 9.85 -13.51 1.81
CA ARG A 552 10.10 -14.95 1.66
C ARG A 552 11.59 -15.26 1.59
N ILE A 553 12.35 -14.47 0.83
CA ILE A 553 13.79 -14.68 0.66
C ILE A 553 14.55 -14.26 1.93
N ILE A 554 14.14 -13.15 2.56
CA ILE A 554 14.79 -12.61 3.77
C ILE A 554 14.57 -13.56 4.95
N HIS A 555 13.40 -14.17 5.11
CA HIS A 555 13.11 -15.13 6.19
C HIS A 555 13.87 -16.46 6.03
N ASP A 556 14.33 -16.78 4.83
CA ASP A 556 15.18 -17.96 4.61
C ASP A 556 16.66 -17.72 5.03
N ILE A 557 17.02 -16.49 5.43
CA ILE A 557 18.33 -16.19 6.03
C ILE A 557 18.36 -16.77 7.46
N PRO A 558 19.44 -17.47 7.88
CA PRO A 558 19.53 -18.08 9.22
C PRO A 558 19.31 -17.06 10.34
N GLU A 559 18.55 -17.45 11.38
CA GLU A 559 18.14 -16.60 12.50
C GLU A 559 19.31 -15.98 13.32
N ASP A 560 20.50 -16.58 13.25
CA ASP A 560 21.70 -16.11 13.99
C ASP A 560 22.16 -14.68 13.58
N GLY A 561 21.49 -14.04 12.64
CA GLY A 561 21.82 -12.71 12.11
C GLY A 561 20.64 -11.76 11.88
N ILE A 562 19.43 -12.08 12.30
CA ILE A 562 18.25 -11.24 12.03
C ILE A 562 17.65 -10.72 13.34
N GLU A 563 17.60 -9.39 13.50
CA GLU A 563 16.75 -8.70 14.50
C GLU A 563 15.54 -8.09 13.76
N THR A 564 14.33 -8.45 14.17
CA THR A 564 13.09 -7.82 13.70
C THR A 564 12.56 -6.88 14.77
N ASP A 565 12.44 -5.59 14.43
CA ASP A 565 11.78 -4.61 15.30
C ASP A 565 10.27 -4.80 15.36
#